data_7864ca8ebf57e02f9108422a6cf260d2
#
_entry.id   7864ca8ebf57e02f9108422a6cf260d2
#
_cell.length_a   1.000
_cell.length_b   1.000
_cell.length_c   1.000
_cell.angle_alpha   90.00
_cell.angle_beta   90.00
_cell.angle_gamma   90.00
#
_symmetry.space_group_name_H-M   'P 1'
#
loop_
_entity.id
_entity.type
_entity.pdbx_description
1 polymer ?
#
loop_
_entity_poly.entity_id
_entity_poly.type
_entity_poly.pdbx_seq_one_letter_code
_entity_poly.pdbx_strand_id
1 'polypeptide(L)'
;MTKVFVCGFGTVGQGFAEVVASRKQFFNDRYDTDVRIVGVMDSRTYSVDENGFDPLELVDRKKNTGKVGDHTYDDSTKVLDSIDYDILVEVSPTDAKTGGVGLINIRHALECGKDVITVNKGPLALKFNELISLAKKNHCKFRFEGSVGGAMPIINLCHENLKGENIRSVRGIFNGTCNFILSKMDKGQPFEQALKEAQQMGYAETDPTNDIEGYDSACKAVIIANSVFDRNVSFSDVDITGITSITEEAISMAASRNMVIRLIVEVSDTKLEVSPRLIPKGHPLSISGTMNIAQIKSDLAGPITVTGRGAGRLETASAILSDLIAIMDERL
;
A
#
# COMPACT_ATOMS: atom_id res chain seq x y z
N MET A 1 21.55 16.56 3.52
CA MET A 1 21.06 15.47 4.42
C MET A 1 19.56 15.52 4.43
N THR A 2 18.88 14.41 4.14
CA THR A 2 17.42 14.28 4.20
C THR A 2 17.05 13.52 5.47
N LYS A 3 16.30 14.16 6.35
CA LYS A 3 15.89 13.62 7.66
C LYS A 3 14.52 12.96 7.55
N VAL A 4 14.41 11.71 7.97
CA VAL A 4 13.17 10.92 7.89
C VAL A 4 12.71 10.51 9.28
N PHE A 5 11.41 10.70 9.56
CA PHE A 5 10.74 10.16 10.73
C PHE A 5 9.87 8.96 10.30
N VAL A 6 10.00 7.81 10.97
CA VAL A 6 9.25 6.59 10.64
C VAL A 6 8.20 6.30 11.71
N CYS A 7 6.92 6.38 11.35
CA CYS A 7 5.79 6.01 12.20
C CYS A 7 5.29 4.61 11.85
N GLY A 8 5.43 3.67 12.79
CA GLY A 8 5.20 2.25 12.57
C GLY A 8 6.49 1.51 12.22
N PHE A 9 6.96 0.65 13.11
CA PHE A 9 8.21 -0.11 12.91
C PHE A 9 7.96 -1.62 12.96
N GLY A 10 6.86 -2.03 12.27
CA GLY A 10 6.51 -3.41 11.99
C GLY A 10 7.29 -3.96 10.80
N THR A 11 6.70 -4.89 10.05
CA THR A 11 7.32 -5.54 8.88
C THR A 11 7.80 -4.52 7.84
N VAL A 12 6.96 -3.54 7.49
CA VAL A 12 7.27 -2.55 6.45
C VAL A 12 8.28 -1.52 6.93
N GLY A 13 8.12 -0.97 8.13
CA GLY A 13 9.06 0.03 8.68
C GLY A 13 10.48 -0.52 8.85
N GLN A 14 10.62 -1.77 9.32
CA GLN A 14 11.91 -2.45 9.36
C GLN A 14 12.48 -2.69 7.95
N GLY A 15 11.62 -3.08 6.97
CA GLY A 15 12.04 -3.24 5.58
C GLY A 15 12.53 -1.93 4.97
N PHE A 16 11.88 -0.80 5.28
CA PHE A 16 12.32 0.51 4.85
C PHE A 16 13.69 0.88 5.45
N ALA A 17 13.92 0.60 6.74
CA ALA A 17 15.22 0.83 7.38
C ALA A 17 16.33 0.00 6.70
N GLU A 18 16.08 -1.28 6.38
CA GLU A 18 17.04 -2.11 5.62
C GLU A 18 17.31 -1.54 4.21
N VAL A 19 16.29 -1.01 3.54
CA VAL A 19 16.43 -0.37 2.22
C VAL A 19 17.28 0.90 2.33
N VAL A 20 17.04 1.77 3.32
CA VAL A 20 17.85 2.98 3.55
C VAL A 20 19.33 2.60 3.75
N ALA A 21 19.62 1.61 4.61
CA ALA A 21 20.98 1.13 4.82
C ALA A 21 21.62 0.63 3.52
N SER A 22 20.90 -0.20 2.75
CA SER A 22 21.42 -0.80 1.52
C SER A 22 21.61 0.18 0.37
N ARG A 23 20.95 1.34 0.39
CA ARG A 23 20.97 2.38 -0.65
C ARG A 23 21.79 3.62 -0.26
N LYS A 24 22.52 3.58 0.83
CA LYS A 24 23.37 4.71 1.29
C LYS A 24 24.29 5.24 0.19
N GLN A 25 25.04 4.34 -0.46
CA GLN A 25 25.93 4.72 -1.57
C GLN A 25 25.15 5.35 -2.74
N PHE A 26 24.00 4.77 -3.10
CA PHE A 26 23.15 5.31 -4.17
C PHE A 26 22.71 6.76 -3.90
N PHE A 27 22.29 7.08 -2.66
CA PHE A 27 21.90 8.44 -2.30
C PHE A 27 23.09 9.42 -2.37
N ASN A 28 24.25 9.01 -1.88
CA ASN A 28 25.45 9.84 -1.98
C ASN A 28 25.86 10.09 -3.44
N ASP A 29 25.91 9.05 -4.27
CA ASP A 29 26.37 9.17 -5.66
C ASP A 29 25.42 9.99 -6.53
N ARG A 30 24.11 9.86 -6.31
CA ARG A 30 23.09 10.50 -7.17
C ARG A 30 22.67 11.87 -6.67
N TYR A 31 22.58 12.08 -5.35
CA TYR A 31 21.99 13.28 -4.76
C TYR A 31 22.97 14.10 -3.91
N ASP A 32 24.22 13.67 -3.81
CA ASP A 32 25.22 14.26 -2.90
C ASP A 32 24.63 14.46 -1.48
N THR A 33 23.83 13.50 -1.02
CA THR A 33 23.12 13.58 0.25
C THR A 33 23.05 12.22 0.95
N ASP A 34 22.86 12.29 2.26
CA ASP A 34 22.63 11.12 3.11
C ASP A 34 21.17 11.14 3.60
N VAL A 35 20.48 10.01 3.51
CA VAL A 35 19.14 9.83 4.06
C VAL A 35 19.27 9.22 5.45
N ARG A 36 18.77 9.91 6.47
CA ARG A 36 18.88 9.49 7.87
C ARG A 36 17.53 9.35 8.54
N ILE A 37 17.34 8.23 9.22
CA ILE A 37 16.21 8.03 10.12
C ILE A 37 16.56 8.72 11.44
N VAL A 38 15.95 9.90 11.67
CA VAL A 38 16.20 10.71 12.86
C VAL A 38 15.18 10.46 13.98
N GLY A 39 14.03 9.86 13.61
CA GLY A 39 12.98 9.49 14.55
C GLY A 39 12.30 8.20 14.14
N VAL A 40 11.93 7.39 15.11
CA VAL A 40 11.19 6.16 14.92
C VAL A 40 10.21 5.97 16.08
N MET A 41 8.97 5.60 15.75
CA MET A 41 7.98 5.18 16.75
C MET A 41 7.21 3.94 16.33
N ASP A 42 6.81 3.14 17.32
CA ASP A 42 5.86 2.05 17.16
C ASP A 42 4.63 2.31 18.05
N SER A 43 3.77 1.32 18.26
CA SER A 43 2.56 1.46 19.07
C SER A 43 2.80 1.68 20.57
N ARG A 44 4.04 1.61 21.05
CA ARG A 44 4.38 1.64 22.47
C ARG A 44 5.53 2.57 22.83
N THR A 45 6.53 2.62 21.94
CA THR A 45 7.81 3.28 22.22
C THR A 45 8.28 4.12 21.05
N TYR A 46 9.19 5.06 21.34
CA TYR A 46 9.86 5.88 20.34
C TYR A 46 11.33 6.12 20.71
N SER A 47 12.09 6.51 19.68
CA SER A 47 13.44 7.08 19.83
C SER A 47 13.64 8.20 18.83
N VAL A 48 14.43 9.19 19.21
CA VAL A 48 14.86 10.31 18.35
C VAL A 48 16.36 10.56 18.53
N ASP A 49 17.04 10.92 17.45
CA ASP A 49 18.46 11.30 17.42
C ASP A 49 18.70 12.27 16.27
N GLU A 50 19.17 13.49 16.56
CA GLU A 50 19.45 14.53 15.57
C GLU A 50 20.52 14.11 14.54
N ASN A 51 21.44 13.23 14.92
CA ASN A 51 22.48 12.69 14.05
C ASN A 51 22.01 11.52 13.18
N GLY A 52 20.82 10.98 13.52
CA GLY A 52 20.21 9.80 12.88
C GLY A 52 20.78 8.49 13.42
N PHE A 53 19.95 7.46 13.35
CA PHE A 53 20.26 6.11 13.78
C PHE A 53 20.98 5.32 12.68
N ASP A 54 21.74 4.31 13.06
CA ASP A 54 22.06 3.21 12.16
C ASP A 54 20.76 2.40 11.91
N PRO A 55 20.29 2.31 10.65
CA PRO A 55 19.01 1.66 10.38
C PRO A 55 19.00 0.17 10.72
N LEU A 56 20.14 -0.52 10.64
CA LEU A 56 20.26 -1.94 10.97
C LEU A 56 20.22 -2.18 12.47
N GLU A 57 20.85 -1.29 13.27
CA GLU A 57 20.76 -1.35 14.73
C GLU A 57 19.32 -1.15 15.22
N LEU A 58 18.53 -0.26 14.58
CA LEU A 58 17.10 -0.12 14.88
C LEU A 58 16.33 -1.41 14.62
N VAL A 59 16.61 -2.09 13.50
CA VAL A 59 15.99 -3.38 13.14
C VAL A 59 16.35 -4.45 14.16
N ASP A 60 17.62 -4.55 14.52
CA ASP A 60 18.09 -5.56 15.49
C ASP A 60 17.54 -5.29 16.89
N ARG A 61 17.49 -4.03 17.31
CA ARG A 61 16.85 -3.64 18.57
C ARG A 61 15.38 -4.08 18.59
N LYS A 62 14.63 -3.79 17.52
CA LYS A 62 13.22 -4.17 17.41
C LYS A 62 13.03 -5.69 17.45
N LYS A 63 13.87 -6.45 16.77
CA LYS A 63 13.83 -7.93 16.78
C LYS A 63 14.13 -8.51 18.16
N ASN A 64 15.13 -7.96 18.85
CA ASN A 64 15.61 -8.52 20.11
C ASN A 64 14.77 -8.11 21.32
N THR A 65 14.21 -6.89 21.32
CA THR A 65 13.53 -6.30 22.49
C THR A 65 12.03 -6.12 22.29
N GLY A 66 11.54 -6.22 21.05
CA GLY A 66 10.17 -5.85 20.69
C GLY A 66 9.89 -4.34 20.69
N LYS A 67 10.91 -3.50 20.96
CA LYS A 67 10.78 -2.03 21.12
C LYS A 67 11.68 -1.30 20.12
N VAL A 68 11.30 -0.07 19.77
CA VAL A 68 12.14 0.85 18.97
C VAL A 68 12.94 1.82 19.83
N GLY A 69 12.54 2.01 21.07
CA GLY A 69 13.16 2.93 22.02
C GLY A 69 12.77 2.61 23.46
N ASP A 70 13.29 3.40 24.41
CA ASP A 70 12.99 3.26 25.83
C ASP A 70 11.93 4.26 26.32
N HIS A 71 11.62 5.26 25.49
CA HIS A 71 10.61 6.27 25.80
C HIS A 71 9.23 5.79 25.37
N THR A 72 8.23 6.02 26.22
CA THR A 72 6.81 5.81 25.92
C THR A 72 6.12 7.13 25.63
N TYR A 73 4.96 7.10 24.99
CA TYR A 73 4.18 8.29 24.65
C TYR A 73 2.69 8.01 24.72
N ASP A 74 1.91 9.07 24.98
CA ASP A 74 0.44 9.04 24.95
C ASP A 74 -0.11 9.79 23.73
N ASP A 75 0.73 10.67 23.13
CA ASP A 75 0.38 11.51 22.01
C ASP A 75 1.49 11.48 20.96
N SER A 76 1.20 10.92 19.80
CA SER A 76 2.16 10.76 18.70
C SER A 76 2.60 12.09 18.09
N THR A 77 1.74 13.13 18.14
CA THR A 77 2.08 14.45 17.59
C THR A 77 3.19 15.14 18.38
N LYS A 78 3.19 15.00 19.71
CA LYS A 78 4.28 15.50 20.55
C LYS A 78 5.61 14.82 20.29
N VAL A 79 5.57 13.54 19.89
CA VAL A 79 6.79 12.83 19.48
C VAL A 79 7.30 13.38 18.16
N LEU A 80 6.42 13.64 17.20
CA LEU A 80 6.76 14.26 15.93
C LEU A 80 7.35 15.67 16.11
N ASP A 81 6.86 16.44 17.08
CA ASP A 81 7.36 17.80 17.41
C ASP A 81 8.70 17.78 18.17
N SER A 82 9.14 16.64 18.70
CA SER A 82 10.34 16.53 19.52
C SER A 82 11.65 16.60 18.75
N ILE A 83 11.61 16.49 17.44
CA ILE A 83 12.80 16.52 16.58
C ILE A 83 12.45 17.12 15.21
N ASP A 84 13.42 17.82 14.61
CA ASP A 84 13.26 18.29 13.23
C ASP A 84 13.49 17.16 12.22
N TYR A 85 12.55 17.03 11.26
CA TYR A 85 12.62 16.09 10.15
C TYR A 85 12.03 16.72 8.88
N ASP A 86 12.37 16.16 7.72
CA ASP A 86 11.91 16.64 6.41
C ASP A 86 10.68 15.85 5.93
N ILE A 87 10.72 14.53 6.14
CA ILE A 87 9.76 13.58 5.56
C ILE A 87 9.24 12.63 6.65
N LEU A 88 7.92 12.53 6.76
CA LEU A 88 7.25 11.49 7.52
C LEU A 88 7.05 10.25 6.64
N VAL A 89 7.49 9.08 7.09
CA VAL A 89 7.13 7.77 6.53
C VAL A 89 6.11 7.12 7.46
N GLU A 90 4.83 7.14 7.07
CA GLU A 90 3.72 6.63 7.87
C GLU A 90 3.35 5.22 7.41
N VAL A 91 3.72 4.23 8.21
CA VAL A 91 3.52 2.79 7.96
C VAL A 91 2.95 2.06 9.18
N SER A 92 2.19 2.77 10.01
CA SER A 92 1.45 2.19 11.14
C SER A 92 0.31 1.28 10.65
N PRO A 93 -0.26 0.45 11.54
CA PRO A 93 -1.37 -0.43 11.17
C PRO A 93 -2.56 0.33 10.59
N THR A 94 -3.17 -0.24 9.55
CA THR A 94 -4.34 0.35 8.89
C THR A 94 -5.59 0.26 9.78
N ASP A 95 -6.23 1.39 10.03
CA ASP A 95 -7.58 1.48 10.55
C ASP A 95 -8.50 2.09 9.49
N ALA A 96 -9.26 1.24 8.81
CA ALA A 96 -10.17 1.65 7.75
C ALA A 96 -11.47 2.30 8.28
N LYS A 97 -11.73 2.25 9.60
CA LYS A 97 -12.94 2.81 10.20
C LYS A 97 -12.74 4.26 10.65
N THR A 98 -11.61 4.56 11.27
CA THR A 98 -11.35 5.89 11.85
C THR A 98 -10.13 6.57 11.26
N GLY A 99 -9.28 5.85 10.52
CA GLY A 99 -7.97 6.30 10.06
C GLY A 99 -6.87 6.14 11.11
N GLY A 100 -7.27 5.91 12.37
CA GLY A 100 -6.37 5.65 13.49
C GLY A 100 -5.28 6.70 13.69
N VAL A 101 -4.20 6.27 14.31
CA VAL A 101 -3.02 7.12 14.55
C VAL A 101 -2.37 7.59 13.24
N GLY A 102 -2.48 6.79 12.16
CA GLY A 102 -1.93 7.16 10.85
C GLY A 102 -2.56 8.43 10.29
N LEU A 103 -3.88 8.62 10.43
CA LEU A 103 -4.55 9.84 10.00
C LEU A 103 -4.10 11.05 10.83
N ILE A 104 -3.94 10.87 12.13
CA ILE A 104 -3.47 11.92 13.04
C ILE A 104 -2.05 12.36 12.65
N ASN A 105 -1.15 11.40 12.47
CA ASN A 105 0.25 11.66 12.13
C ASN A 105 0.40 12.36 10.78
N ILE A 106 -0.29 11.85 9.73
CA ILE A 106 -0.24 12.43 8.38
C ILE A 106 -0.75 13.87 8.41
N ARG A 107 -1.91 14.10 9.05
CA ARG A 107 -2.49 15.45 9.15
C ARG A 107 -1.53 16.40 9.86
N HIS A 108 -1.01 16.02 11.02
CA HIS A 108 -0.08 16.81 11.79
C HIS A 108 1.19 17.16 10.99
N ALA A 109 1.81 16.17 10.35
CA ALA A 109 3.00 16.40 9.53
C ALA A 109 2.74 17.38 8.38
N LEU A 110 1.63 17.21 7.65
CA LEU A 110 1.25 18.12 6.57
C LEU A 110 0.92 19.54 7.08
N GLU A 111 0.30 19.69 8.27
CA GLU A 111 0.04 20.98 8.92
C GLU A 111 1.35 21.67 9.31
N CYS A 112 2.36 20.91 9.71
CA CYS A 112 3.70 21.40 10.05
C CYS A 112 4.62 21.62 8.83
N GLY A 113 4.11 21.50 7.60
CA GLY A 113 4.90 21.73 6.39
C GLY A 113 5.90 20.60 6.08
N LYS A 114 5.66 19.39 6.57
CA LYS A 114 6.50 18.21 6.31
C LYS A 114 5.96 17.40 5.15
N ASP A 115 6.85 16.88 4.30
CA ASP A 115 6.47 15.92 3.27
C ASP A 115 6.06 14.59 3.89
N VAL A 116 5.16 13.86 3.22
CA VAL A 116 4.63 12.60 3.75
C VAL A 116 4.68 11.51 2.68
N ILE A 117 5.17 10.34 3.08
CA ILE A 117 5.04 9.09 2.33
C ILE A 117 4.23 8.13 3.19
N THR A 118 3.19 7.54 2.62
CA THR A 118 2.38 6.57 3.37
C THR A 118 2.03 5.33 2.57
N VAL A 119 1.95 4.19 3.24
CA VAL A 119 1.34 2.96 2.70
C VAL A 119 0.08 2.57 3.48
N ASN A 120 -0.32 3.43 4.44
CA ASN A 120 -1.49 3.21 5.27
C ASN A 120 -2.77 3.57 4.50
N LYS A 121 -3.55 2.55 4.18
CA LYS A 121 -4.77 2.70 3.37
C LYS A 121 -5.91 3.41 4.10
N GLY A 122 -5.99 3.30 5.43
CA GLY A 122 -7.08 3.86 6.22
C GLY A 122 -7.25 5.37 6.03
N PRO A 123 -6.23 6.20 6.30
CA PRO A 123 -6.26 7.64 6.06
C PRO A 123 -6.65 8.01 4.63
N LEU A 124 -6.09 7.29 3.64
CA LEU A 124 -6.34 7.54 2.21
C LEU A 124 -7.77 7.17 1.80
N ALA A 125 -8.31 6.04 2.30
CA ALA A 125 -9.68 5.63 1.97
C ALA A 125 -10.74 6.53 2.62
N LEU A 126 -10.42 7.17 3.76
CA LEU A 126 -11.35 7.99 4.52
C LEU A 126 -11.28 9.48 4.21
N LYS A 127 -10.08 10.01 3.96
CA LYS A 127 -9.82 11.45 3.95
C LYS A 127 -8.92 11.91 2.79
N PHE A 128 -8.96 11.20 1.65
CA PHE A 128 -8.06 11.45 0.52
C PHE A 128 -8.00 12.92 0.12
N ASN A 129 -9.15 13.51 -0.25
CA ASN A 129 -9.20 14.88 -0.77
C ASN A 129 -8.88 15.93 0.31
N GLU A 130 -9.20 15.66 1.57
CA GLU A 130 -8.79 16.49 2.70
C GLU A 130 -7.26 16.53 2.81
N LEU A 131 -6.61 15.37 2.80
CA LEU A 131 -5.15 15.26 2.93
C LEU A 131 -4.42 15.85 1.71
N ILE A 132 -4.89 15.60 0.49
CA ILE A 132 -4.36 16.23 -0.73
C ILE A 132 -4.48 17.75 -0.67
N SER A 133 -5.63 18.27 -0.23
CA SER A 133 -5.85 19.72 -0.09
C SER A 133 -4.94 20.33 0.96
N LEU A 134 -4.75 19.63 2.07
CA LEU A 134 -3.85 20.06 3.15
C LEU A 134 -2.39 20.08 2.70
N ALA A 135 -1.94 19.05 1.98
CA ALA A 135 -0.61 19.00 1.39
C ALA A 135 -0.37 20.16 0.42
N LYS A 136 -1.31 20.39 -0.51
CA LYS A 136 -1.25 21.51 -1.46
C LYS A 136 -1.18 22.87 -0.74
N LYS A 137 -2.03 23.08 0.27
CA LYS A 137 -2.08 24.33 1.05
C LYS A 137 -0.75 24.64 1.75
N ASN A 138 -0.08 23.63 2.26
CA ASN A 138 1.18 23.77 3.00
C ASN A 138 2.43 23.50 2.15
N HIS A 139 2.27 23.37 0.82
CA HIS A 139 3.35 23.12 -0.14
C HIS A 139 4.13 21.83 0.14
N CYS A 140 3.47 20.82 0.73
CA CYS A 140 4.05 19.53 1.03
C CYS A 140 3.86 18.56 -0.13
N LYS A 141 4.80 17.64 -0.29
CA LYS A 141 4.64 16.46 -1.13
C LYS A 141 3.95 15.36 -0.33
N PHE A 142 2.95 14.73 -0.95
CA PHE A 142 2.22 13.63 -0.34
C PHE A 142 2.20 12.45 -1.32
N ARG A 143 2.94 11.39 -0.99
CA ARG A 143 3.14 10.21 -1.83
C ARG A 143 2.62 8.95 -1.14
N PHE A 144 2.09 8.00 -1.92
CA PHE A 144 1.39 6.83 -1.37
C PHE A 144 1.38 5.62 -2.30
N GLU A 145 2.39 5.44 -3.15
CA GLU A 145 2.48 4.34 -4.13
C GLU A 145 2.27 2.98 -3.48
N GLY A 146 2.93 2.71 -2.36
CA GLY A 146 2.88 1.42 -1.68
C GLY A 146 1.51 1.06 -1.08
N SER A 147 0.55 1.98 -1.08
CA SER A 147 -0.80 1.74 -0.53
C SER A 147 -1.68 0.86 -1.42
N VAL A 148 -1.44 0.79 -2.71
CA VAL A 148 -2.30 0.09 -3.68
C VAL A 148 -1.68 -1.20 -4.20
N GLY A 149 -0.52 -1.12 -4.82
CA GLY A 149 0.07 -2.21 -5.60
C GLY A 149 1.24 -2.94 -4.93
N GLY A 150 1.64 -2.55 -3.71
CA GLY A 150 2.90 -3.03 -3.12
C GLY A 150 4.07 -2.62 -4.01
N ALA A 151 4.74 -3.61 -4.64
CA ALA A 151 5.83 -3.34 -5.57
C ALA A 151 5.38 -2.90 -6.98
N MET A 152 4.08 -2.99 -7.30
CA MET A 152 3.57 -2.56 -8.62
C MET A 152 3.40 -1.04 -8.66
N PRO A 153 4.04 -0.32 -9.59
CA PRO A 153 3.93 1.13 -9.70
C PRO A 153 2.62 1.52 -10.40
N ILE A 154 1.50 1.54 -9.69
CA ILE A 154 0.18 1.84 -10.25
C ILE A 154 -0.10 3.33 -10.25
N ILE A 155 0.06 3.98 -9.10
CA ILE A 155 -0.23 5.41 -8.93
C ILE A 155 0.81 6.24 -9.70
N ASN A 156 2.10 5.97 -9.48
CA ASN A 156 3.17 6.69 -10.17
C ASN A 156 3.16 6.45 -11.68
N LEU A 157 2.80 5.24 -12.15
CA LEU A 157 2.62 4.98 -13.59
C LEU A 157 1.53 5.89 -14.19
N CYS A 158 0.38 6.01 -13.52
CA CYS A 158 -0.70 6.87 -14.01
C CYS A 158 -0.32 8.37 -13.94
N HIS A 159 0.32 8.82 -12.84
CA HIS A 159 0.59 10.23 -12.61
C HIS A 159 1.83 10.76 -13.35
N GLU A 160 2.86 9.92 -13.52
CA GLU A 160 4.13 10.35 -14.09
C GLU A 160 4.28 9.92 -15.57
N ASN A 161 4.08 8.64 -15.86
CA ASN A 161 4.31 8.11 -17.21
C ASN A 161 3.10 8.28 -18.12
N LEU A 162 1.88 8.24 -17.58
CA LEU A 162 0.64 8.35 -18.34
C LEU A 162 -0.09 9.68 -18.11
N LYS A 163 0.56 10.70 -17.55
CA LYS A 163 -0.08 11.99 -17.22
C LYS A 163 -0.65 12.76 -18.43
N GLY A 164 -0.23 12.42 -19.64
CA GLY A 164 -0.78 12.96 -20.87
C GLY A 164 -1.93 12.14 -21.48
N GLU A 165 -2.29 11.03 -20.84
CA GLU A 165 -3.31 10.09 -21.28
C GLU A 165 -4.64 10.32 -20.55
N ASN A 166 -5.76 10.02 -21.20
CA ASN A 166 -7.04 9.90 -20.51
C ASN A 166 -7.21 8.44 -20.06
N ILE A 167 -7.00 8.17 -18.77
CA ILE A 167 -7.18 6.85 -18.19
C ILE A 167 -8.68 6.51 -18.21
N ARG A 168 -9.05 5.42 -18.89
CA ARG A 168 -10.44 4.97 -19.05
C ARG A 168 -10.86 4.00 -17.95
N SER A 169 -9.96 3.12 -17.53
CA SER A 169 -10.21 2.18 -16.46
C SER A 169 -8.92 1.62 -15.86
N VAL A 170 -8.98 1.29 -14.58
CA VAL A 170 -8.01 0.44 -13.89
C VAL A 170 -8.74 -0.80 -13.43
N ARG A 171 -8.28 -1.97 -13.84
CA ARG A 171 -8.92 -3.25 -13.55
C ARG A 171 -7.86 -4.27 -13.15
N GLY A 172 -8.10 -5.04 -12.06
CA GLY A 172 -7.06 -5.99 -11.67
C GLY A 172 -7.36 -6.79 -10.41
N ILE A 173 -6.37 -7.62 -10.06
CA ILE A 173 -6.31 -8.39 -8.83
C ILE A 173 -5.37 -7.63 -7.87
N PHE A 174 -5.92 -7.09 -6.80
CA PHE A 174 -5.19 -6.30 -5.82
C PHE A 174 -5.10 -6.94 -4.43
N ASN A 175 -5.59 -8.18 -4.31
CA ASN A 175 -5.48 -8.96 -3.08
C ASN A 175 -4.91 -10.35 -3.36
N GLY A 176 -3.68 -10.59 -2.91
CA GLY A 176 -2.95 -11.83 -3.14
C GLY A 176 -3.53 -13.03 -2.38
N THR A 177 -4.11 -12.80 -1.19
CA THR A 177 -4.76 -13.83 -0.37
C THR A 177 -5.97 -14.43 -1.10
N CYS A 178 -6.87 -13.57 -1.58
CA CYS A 178 -8.02 -14.00 -2.36
C CYS A 178 -7.61 -14.72 -3.65
N ASN A 179 -6.59 -14.18 -4.34
CA ASN A 179 -6.10 -14.82 -5.55
C ASN A 179 -5.51 -16.21 -5.28
N PHE A 180 -4.78 -16.37 -4.17
CA PHE A 180 -4.25 -17.67 -3.75
C PHE A 180 -5.38 -18.66 -3.45
N ILE A 181 -6.38 -18.28 -2.65
CA ILE A 181 -7.52 -19.14 -2.30
C ILE A 181 -8.26 -19.59 -3.57
N LEU A 182 -8.65 -18.67 -4.43
CA LEU A 182 -9.35 -19.01 -5.70
C LEU A 182 -8.49 -19.88 -6.62
N SER A 183 -7.16 -19.67 -6.65
CA SER A 183 -6.23 -20.51 -7.42
C SER A 183 -6.11 -21.94 -6.90
N LYS A 184 -6.32 -22.14 -5.59
CA LYS A 184 -6.38 -23.49 -4.99
C LYS A 184 -7.73 -24.15 -5.29
N MET A 185 -8.81 -23.39 -5.25
CA MET A 185 -10.13 -23.87 -5.66
C MET A 185 -10.18 -24.28 -7.13
N ASP A 186 -9.49 -23.56 -8.03
CA ASP A 186 -9.32 -23.97 -9.44
C ASP A 186 -8.70 -25.38 -9.61
N LYS A 187 -7.96 -25.84 -8.59
CA LYS A 187 -7.33 -27.18 -8.56
C LYS A 187 -8.16 -28.22 -7.79
N GLY A 188 -9.41 -27.89 -7.45
CA GLY A 188 -10.34 -28.78 -6.76
C GLY A 188 -10.20 -28.77 -5.22
N GLN A 189 -9.49 -27.81 -4.64
CA GLN A 189 -9.40 -27.70 -3.19
C GLN A 189 -10.60 -26.93 -2.65
N PRO A 190 -11.30 -27.42 -1.59
CA PRO A 190 -12.38 -26.69 -0.94
C PRO A 190 -11.92 -25.34 -0.37
N PHE A 191 -12.82 -24.35 -0.32
CA PHE A 191 -12.53 -22.99 0.16
C PHE A 191 -11.87 -22.99 1.56
N GLU A 192 -12.46 -23.70 2.53
CA GLU A 192 -11.99 -23.75 3.90
C GLU A 192 -10.54 -24.34 4.00
N GLN A 193 -10.25 -25.32 3.16
CA GLN A 193 -8.92 -25.93 3.12
C GLN A 193 -7.91 -24.95 2.48
N ALA A 194 -8.28 -24.26 1.41
CA ALA A 194 -7.45 -23.26 0.75
C ALA A 194 -7.16 -22.06 1.67
N LEU A 195 -8.17 -21.61 2.43
CA LEU A 195 -8.02 -20.55 3.44
C LEU A 195 -7.08 -20.98 4.56
N LYS A 196 -7.25 -22.18 5.09
CA LYS A 196 -6.36 -22.70 6.14
C LYS A 196 -4.91 -22.82 5.67
N GLU A 197 -4.70 -23.22 4.43
CA GLU A 197 -3.36 -23.26 3.82
C GLU A 197 -2.78 -21.83 3.68
N ALA A 198 -3.59 -20.86 3.26
CA ALA A 198 -3.18 -19.45 3.20
C ALA A 198 -2.75 -18.91 4.58
N GLN A 199 -3.46 -19.27 5.65
CA GLN A 199 -3.12 -18.90 7.02
C GLN A 199 -1.81 -19.56 7.47
N GLN A 200 -1.62 -20.86 7.20
CA GLN A 200 -0.39 -21.59 7.53
C GLN A 200 0.84 -21.03 6.82
N MET A 201 0.68 -20.55 5.58
CA MET A 201 1.73 -19.92 4.79
C MET A 201 1.96 -18.43 5.14
N GLY A 202 1.15 -17.87 6.05
CA GLY A 202 1.23 -16.46 6.44
C GLY A 202 0.70 -15.47 5.39
N TYR A 203 -0.07 -15.94 4.42
CA TYR A 203 -0.75 -15.07 3.44
C TYR A 203 -2.05 -14.48 3.97
N ALA A 204 -2.74 -15.18 4.86
CA ALA A 204 -3.91 -14.71 5.56
C ALA A 204 -3.66 -14.64 7.07
N GLU A 205 -4.22 -13.65 7.72
CA GLU A 205 -4.24 -13.54 9.20
C GLU A 205 -5.25 -14.52 9.80
N THR A 206 -5.26 -14.63 11.14
CA THR A 206 -6.23 -15.46 11.86
C THR A 206 -7.67 -15.02 11.58
N ASP A 207 -7.90 -13.71 11.55
CA ASP A 207 -9.15 -13.12 11.05
C ASP A 207 -8.93 -12.64 9.59
N PRO A 208 -9.37 -13.40 8.58
CA PRO A 208 -9.15 -13.10 7.18
C PRO A 208 -10.22 -12.18 6.58
N THR A 209 -11.17 -11.69 7.38
CA THR A 209 -12.38 -10.97 6.93
C THR A 209 -12.03 -9.81 5.99
N ASN A 210 -11.00 -9.02 6.29
CA ASN A 210 -10.59 -7.89 5.45
C ASN A 210 -10.22 -8.32 4.03
N ASP A 211 -9.66 -9.51 3.87
CA ASP A 211 -9.29 -10.06 2.57
C ASP A 211 -10.50 -10.69 1.88
N ILE A 212 -11.12 -11.71 2.52
CA ILE A 212 -12.11 -12.57 1.86
C ILE A 212 -13.45 -11.88 1.59
N GLU A 213 -13.82 -10.87 2.38
CA GLU A 213 -14.98 -10.01 2.13
C GLU A 213 -14.68 -8.86 1.16
N GLY A 214 -13.42 -8.71 0.71
CA GLY A 214 -13.03 -7.72 -0.29
C GLY A 214 -12.73 -6.31 0.25
N TYR A 215 -12.68 -6.12 1.57
CA TYR A 215 -12.53 -4.79 2.18
C TYR A 215 -11.14 -4.16 1.91
N ASP A 216 -10.07 -4.95 1.96
CA ASP A 216 -8.73 -4.48 1.55
C ASP A 216 -8.71 -4.01 0.09
N SER A 217 -9.34 -4.79 -0.80
CA SER A 217 -9.48 -4.45 -2.21
C SER A 217 -10.32 -3.18 -2.42
N ALA A 218 -11.38 -3.00 -1.62
CA ALA A 218 -12.23 -1.82 -1.67
C ALA A 218 -11.49 -0.54 -1.24
N CYS A 219 -10.68 -0.59 -0.18
CA CYS A 219 -9.81 0.53 0.19
C CYS A 219 -8.89 0.94 -0.98
N LYS A 220 -8.29 -0.02 -1.67
CA LYS A 220 -7.44 0.23 -2.84
C LYS A 220 -8.24 0.81 -4.01
N ALA A 221 -9.47 0.34 -4.23
CA ALA A 221 -10.38 0.90 -5.24
C ALA A 221 -10.68 2.37 -5.00
N VAL A 222 -10.96 2.75 -3.74
CA VAL A 222 -11.19 4.15 -3.34
C VAL A 222 -9.94 5.01 -3.62
N ILE A 223 -8.76 4.51 -3.25
CA ILE A 223 -7.50 5.25 -3.48
C ILE A 223 -7.28 5.45 -4.98
N ILE A 224 -7.48 4.42 -5.81
CA ILE A 224 -7.39 4.53 -7.28
C ILE A 224 -8.41 5.53 -7.81
N ALA A 225 -9.67 5.45 -7.37
CA ALA A 225 -10.75 6.32 -7.84
C ALA A 225 -10.45 7.79 -7.55
N ASN A 226 -10.01 8.09 -6.33
CA ASN A 226 -9.73 9.46 -5.91
C ASN A 226 -8.42 10.00 -6.49
N SER A 227 -7.40 9.13 -6.66
CA SER A 227 -6.08 9.53 -7.13
C SER A 227 -6.01 9.63 -8.66
N VAL A 228 -6.51 8.61 -9.38
CA VAL A 228 -6.33 8.48 -10.84
C VAL A 228 -7.49 9.09 -11.63
N PHE A 229 -8.68 9.11 -11.05
CA PHE A 229 -9.91 9.60 -11.70
C PHE A 229 -10.45 10.88 -11.07
N ASP A 230 -9.70 11.53 -10.17
CA ASP A 230 -10.08 12.77 -9.47
C ASP A 230 -11.49 12.73 -8.87
N ARG A 231 -11.93 11.52 -8.42
CA ARG A 231 -13.24 11.33 -7.81
C ARG A 231 -13.20 11.76 -6.34
N ASN A 232 -14.37 11.95 -5.76
CA ASN A 232 -14.52 12.20 -4.32
C ASN A 232 -15.43 11.12 -3.73
N VAL A 233 -14.88 9.92 -3.63
CA VAL A 233 -15.60 8.73 -3.14
C VAL A 233 -14.98 8.21 -1.86
N SER A 234 -15.78 7.47 -1.11
CA SER A 234 -15.43 6.83 0.16
C SER A 234 -15.64 5.31 0.07
N PHE A 235 -15.30 4.61 1.13
CA PHE A 235 -15.48 3.16 1.21
C PHE A 235 -16.96 2.73 1.01
N SER A 236 -17.94 3.53 1.49
CA SER A 236 -19.36 3.23 1.34
C SER A 236 -19.89 3.34 -0.10
N ASP A 237 -19.12 3.95 -1.01
CA ASP A 237 -19.49 4.10 -2.41
C ASP A 237 -19.04 2.91 -3.27
N VAL A 238 -18.27 1.98 -2.69
CA VAL A 238 -17.77 0.79 -3.39
C VAL A 238 -18.82 -0.30 -3.37
N ASP A 239 -19.17 -0.84 -4.55
CA ASP A 239 -19.97 -2.07 -4.64
C ASP A 239 -19.05 -3.28 -4.36
N ILE A 240 -19.25 -3.94 -3.22
CA ILE A 240 -18.33 -4.96 -2.71
C ILE A 240 -19.04 -6.31 -2.65
N THR A 241 -18.46 -7.30 -3.32
CA THR A 241 -18.77 -8.72 -3.19
C THR A 241 -17.48 -9.49 -2.95
N GLY A 242 -17.35 -10.11 -1.77
CA GLY A 242 -16.20 -10.95 -1.42
C GLY A 242 -16.20 -12.30 -2.13
N ILE A 243 -15.31 -13.19 -1.66
CA ILE A 243 -15.15 -14.54 -2.26
C ILE A 243 -15.80 -15.65 -1.42
N THR A 244 -16.37 -15.35 -0.27
CA THR A 244 -16.92 -16.31 0.68
C THR A 244 -18.12 -17.10 0.13
N SER A 245 -18.86 -16.53 -0.82
CA SER A 245 -20.00 -17.17 -1.47
C SER A 245 -19.61 -18.02 -2.69
N ILE A 246 -18.33 -18.11 -3.07
CA ILE A 246 -17.89 -18.88 -4.23
C ILE A 246 -17.86 -20.37 -3.88
N THR A 247 -18.69 -21.17 -4.57
CA THR A 247 -18.79 -22.61 -4.35
C THR A 247 -17.89 -23.39 -5.30
N GLU A 248 -17.67 -24.69 -4.96
CA GLU A 248 -16.91 -25.62 -5.82
C GLU A 248 -17.64 -25.84 -7.15
N GLU A 249 -18.98 -25.83 -7.14
CA GLU A 249 -19.79 -25.93 -8.37
C GLU A 249 -19.58 -24.72 -9.27
N ALA A 250 -19.50 -23.51 -8.70
CA ALA A 250 -19.22 -22.29 -9.49
C ALA A 250 -17.83 -22.36 -10.15
N ILE A 251 -16.82 -22.83 -9.42
CA ILE A 251 -15.46 -23.05 -9.95
C ILE A 251 -15.47 -24.11 -11.07
N SER A 252 -16.16 -25.25 -10.86
CA SER A 252 -16.27 -26.31 -11.85
C SER A 252 -16.99 -25.84 -13.12
N MET A 253 -18.08 -25.06 -12.95
CA MET A 253 -18.81 -24.46 -14.07
C MET A 253 -17.94 -23.46 -14.86
N ALA A 254 -17.15 -22.64 -14.19
CA ALA A 254 -16.20 -21.74 -14.84
C ALA A 254 -15.15 -22.54 -15.64
N ALA A 255 -14.58 -23.58 -15.03
CA ALA A 255 -13.57 -24.43 -15.65
C ALA A 255 -14.11 -25.15 -16.92
N SER A 256 -15.36 -25.64 -16.91
CA SER A 256 -16.00 -26.26 -18.05
C SER A 256 -16.18 -25.33 -19.27
N ARG A 257 -16.15 -24.01 -19.02
CA ARG A 257 -16.22 -22.95 -20.03
C ARG A 257 -14.85 -22.35 -20.37
N ASN A 258 -13.74 -22.99 -19.96
CA ASN A 258 -12.38 -22.50 -20.10
C ASN A 258 -12.16 -21.12 -19.43
N MET A 259 -12.78 -20.90 -18.27
CA MET A 259 -12.67 -19.68 -17.48
C MET A 259 -12.16 -19.99 -16.07
N VAL A 260 -11.73 -18.95 -15.37
CA VAL A 260 -11.42 -18.95 -13.93
C VAL A 260 -12.21 -17.85 -13.25
N ILE A 261 -12.41 -17.96 -11.94
CA ILE A 261 -12.99 -16.89 -11.12
C ILE A 261 -11.85 -16.15 -10.42
N ARG A 262 -11.87 -14.82 -10.49
CA ARG A 262 -10.92 -13.94 -9.77
C ARG A 262 -11.66 -12.78 -9.11
N LEU A 263 -11.19 -12.37 -7.92
CA LEU A 263 -11.67 -11.15 -7.29
C LEU A 263 -11.06 -9.96 -8.02
N ILE A 264 -11.89 -9.21 -8.73
CA ILE A 264 -11.47 -8.09 -9.57
C ILE A 264 -11.91 -6.77 -8.95
N VAL A 265 -10.96 -5.86 -8.81
CA VAL A 265 -11.22 -4.43 -8.65
C VAL A 265 -11.45 -3.84 -10.02
N GLU A 266 -12.50 -3.05 -10.21
CA GLU A 266 -12.76 -2.30 -11.45
C GLU A 266 -13.12 -0.85 -11.11
N VAL A 267 -12.26 0.07 -11.53
CA VAL A 267 -12.43 1.51 -11.33
C VAL A 267 -12.41 2.23 -12.67
N SER A 268 -13.40 3.10 -12.87
CA SER A 268 -13.49 4.02 -14.00
C SER A 268 -14.28 5.27 -13.59
N ASP A 269 -14.59 6.16 -14.51
CA ASP A 269 -15.45 7.31 -14.24
C ASP A 269 -16.83 6.91 -13.68
N THR A 270 -17.36 5.76 -14.10
CA THR A 270 -18.71 5.30 -13.76
C THR A 270 -18.74 4.05 -12.89
N LYS A 271 -17.62 3.32 -12.78
CA LYS A 271 -17.53 2.09 -11.98
C LYS A 271 -16.66 2.27 -10.75
N LEU A 272 -17.06 1.64 -9.66
CA LEU A 272 -16.29 1.50 -8.44
C LEU A 272 -16.72 0.19 -7.77
N GLU A 273 -16.06 -0.90 -8.13
CA GLU A 273 -16.53 -2.24 -7.82
C GLU A 273 -15.41 -3.19 -7.45
N VAL A 274 -15.70 -4.06 -6.49
CA VAL A 274 -14.86 -5.21 -6.11
C VAL A 274 -15.74 -6.44 -6.10
N SER A 275 -15.53 -7.35 -7.05
CA SER A 275 -16.38 -8.54 -7.14
C SER A 275 -15.68 -9.70 -7.83
N PRO A 276 -16.10 -10.95 -7.54
CA PRO A 276 -15.68 -12.12 -8.32
C PRO A 276 -16.14 -12.01 -9.78
N ARG A 277 -15.20 -12.24 -10.72
CA ARG A 277 -15.46 -12.17 -12.15
C ARG A 277 -14.96 -13.43 -12.85
N LEU A 278 -15.71 -13.85 -13.87
CA LEU A 278 -15.28 -14.87 -14.81
C LEU A 278 -14.24 -14.28 -15.76
N ILE A 279 -13.06 -14.88 -15.77
CA ILE A 279 -11.93 -14.46 -16.61
C ILE A 279 -11.56 -15.62 -17.53
N PRO A 280 -11.48 -15.41 -18.86
CA PRO A 280 -11.01 -16.45 -19.77
C PRO A 280 -9.59 -16.93 -19.43
N LYS A 281 -9.33 -18.23 -19.45
CA LYS A 281 -7.98 -18.77 -19.33
C LYS A 281 -7.12 -18.21 -20.47
N GLY A 282 -5.91 -17.73 -20.12
CA GLY A 282 -5.03 -17.05 -21.07
C GLY A 282 -5.19 -15.53 -21.14
N HIS A 283 -6.25 -14.96 -20.54
CA HIS A 283 -6.33 -13.51 -20.32
C HIS A 283 -5.28 -13.09 -19.28
N PRO A 284 -4.63 -11.90 -19.38
CA PRO A 284 -3.65 -11.44 -18.39
C PRO A 284 -4.16 -11.52 -16.95
N LEU A 285 -5.43 -11.19 -16.69
CA LEU A 285 -6.04 -11.25 -15.35
C LEU A 285 -6.34 -12.67 -14.85
N SER A 286 -6.00 -13.74 -15.60
CA SER A 286 -6.21 -15.13 -15.15
C SER A 286 -5.04 -15.71 -14.34
N ILE A 287 -4.14 -14.85 -13.84
CA ILE A 287 -2.97 -15.26 -13.05
C ILE A 287 -3.36 -16.03 -11.79
N SER A 288 -2.44 -16.88 -11.34
CA SER A 288 -2.62 -17.73 -10.15
C SER A 288 -1.62 -17.41 -9.04
N GLY A 289 -1.87 -17.94 -7.85
CA GLY A 289 -1.02 -17.76 -6.67
C GLY A 289 -1.26 -16.42 -5.97
N THR A 290 -0.22 -15.85 -5.39
CA THR A 290 -0.30 -14.60 -4.59
C THR A 290 0.01 -13.33 -5.40
N MET A 291 0.25 -13.47 -6.71
CA MET A 291 0.58 -12.33 -7.56
C MET A 291 -0.62 -11.40 -7.73
N ASN A 292 -0.33 -10.12 -7.74
CA ASN A 292 -1.25 -9.07 -8.14
C ASN A 292 -1.01 -8.69 -9.60
N ILE A 293 -2.03 -8.15 -10.24
CA ILE A 293 -1.97 -7.66 -11.62
C ILE A 293 -2.95 -6.51 -11.79
N ALA A 294 -2.53 -5.48 -12.48
CA ALA A 294 -3.38 -4.36 -12.88
C ALA A 294 -3.30 -4.16 -14.38
N GLN A 295 -4.44 -3.97 -15.01
CA GLN A 295 -4.56 -3.50 -16.39
C GLN A 295 -5.10 -2.08 -16.35
N ILE A 296 -4.31 -1.14 -16.85
CA ILE A 296 -4.66 0.26 -17.02
C ILE A 296 -4.98 0.46 -18.48
N LYS A 297 -6.17 0.96 -18.79
CA LYS A 297 -6.60 1.26 -20.15
C LYS A 297 -6.68 2.76 -20.34
N SER A 298 -5.93 3.29 -21.29
CA SER A 298 -5.95 4.70 -21.69
C SER A 298 -6.45 4.87 -23.12
N ASP A 299 -6.59 6.10 -23.55
CA ASP A 299 -7.08 6.43 -24.89
C ASP A 299 -6.00 6.30 -25.98
N LEU A 300 -4.77 6.68 -25.73
CA LEU A 300 -3.69 6.66 -26.72
C LEU A 300 -2.85 5.36 -26.63
N ALA A 301 -2.33 5.03 -25.45
CA ALA A 301 -1.47 3.85 -25.27
C ALA A 301 -2.25 2.53 -25.24
N GLY A 302 -3.59 2.57 -25.08
CA GLY A 302 -4.41 1.37 -24.97
C GLY A 302 -4.23 0.65 -23.62
N PRO A 303 -4.28 -0.71 -23.61
CA PRO A 303 -4.16 -1.47 -22.37
C PRO A 303 -2.68 -1.71 -21.99
N ILE A 304 -2.27 -1.22 -20.84
CA ILE A 304 -0.98 -1.52 -20.21
C ILE A 304 -1.24 -2.47 -19.05
N THR A 305 -0.45 -3.52 -18.93
CA THR A 305 -0.59 -4.51 -17.86
C THR A 305 0.68 -4.57 -17.02
N VAL A 306 0.53 -4.43 -15.70
CA VAL A 306 1.62 -4.50 -14.72
C VAL A 306 1.33 -5.66 -13.77
N THR A 307 2.33 -6.49 -13.51
CA THR A 307 2.23 -7.58 -12.53
C THR A 307 3.35 -7.49 -11.51
N GLY A 308 3.06 -7.90 -10.29
CA GLY A 308 4.05 -7.89 -9.22
C GLY A 308 3.50 -8.48 -7.93
N ARG A 309 4.31 -8.45 -6.88
CA ARG A 309 3.87 -8.80 -5.53
C ARG A 309 3.14 -7.62 -4.91
N GLY A 310 1.88 -7.83 -4.53
CA GLY A 310 1.01 -6.78 -4.00
C GLY A 310 1.24 -6.43 -2.52
N ALA A 311 2.08 -7.20 -1.82
CA ALA A 311 2.46 -7.01 -0.43
C ALA A 311 3.80 -7.69 -0.16
N GLY A 312 4.45 -7.30 0.92
CA GLY A 312 5.72 -7.88 1.37
C GLY A 312 6.61 -6.81 2.01
N ARG A 313 7.58 -7.27 2.78
CA ARG A 313 8.51 -6.42 3.53
C ARG A 313 9.32 -5.51 2.60
N LEU A 314 10.03 -6.10 1.65
CA LEU A 314 10.89 -5.37 0.72
C LEU A 314 10.10 -4.79 -0.46
N GLU A 315 9.03 -5.45 -0.87
CA GLU A 315 8.14 -5.02 -1.94
C GLU A 315 7.52 -3.66 -1.60
N THR A 316 6.94 -3.53 -0.40
CA THR A 316 6.35 -2.26 0.06
C THR A 316 7.43 -1.21 0.37
N ALA A 317 8.57 -1.62 0.96
CA ALA A 317 9.70 -0.72 1.19
C ALA A 317 10.29 -0.16 -0.13
N SER A 318 10.25 -0.94 -1.21
CA SER A 318 10.65 -0.48 -2.55
C SER A 318 9.74 0.62 -3.10
N ALA A 319 8.44 0.54 -2.84
CA ALA A 319 7.52 1.61 -3.21
C ALA A 319 7.76 2.89 -2.38
N ILE A 320 8.02 2.76 -1.07
CA ILE A 320 8.41 3.89 -0.21
C ILE A 320 9.71 4.53 -0.72
N LEU A 321 10.69 3.71 -1.13
CA LEU A 321 11.93 4.21 -1.75
C LEU A 321 11.67 4.98 -3.04
N SER A 322 10.78 4.49 -3.90
CA SER A 322 10.39 5.19 -5.13
C SER A 322 9.77 6.55 -4.82
N ASP A 323 8.86 6.61 -3.84
CA ASP A 323 8.23 7.85 -3.40
C ASP A 323 9.23 8.82 -2.77
N LEU A 324 10.18 8.31 -1.97
CA LEU A 324 11.27 9.10 -1.41
C LEU A 324 12.15 9.73 -2.50
N ILE A 325 12.53 8.94 -3.49
CA ILE A 325 13.32 9.40 -4.64
C ILE A 325 12.54 10.46 -5.41
N ALA A 326 11.26 10.27 -5.67
CA ALA A 326 10.42 11.24 -6.35
C ALA A 326 10.36 12.60 -5.60
N ILE A 327 10.24 12.58 -4.27
CA ILE A 327 10.31 13.80 -3.45
C ILE A 327 11.69 14.46 -3.57
N MET A 328 12.77 13.68 -3.56
CA MET A 328 14.14 14.21 -3.68
C MET A 328 14.39 14.82 -5.07
N ASP A 329 13.94 14.16 -6.15
CA ASP A 329 14.07 14.66 -7.53
C ASP A 329 13.33 15.99 -7.72
N GLU A 330 12.17 16.19 -7.06
CA GLU A 330 11.40 17.45 -7.12
C GLU A 330 12.02 18.59 -6.28
N ARG A 331 12.99 18.31 -5.41
CA ARG A 331 13.72 19.31 -4.61
C ARG A 331 15.01 19.80 -5.29
N LEU A 332 15.49 19.08 -6.34
CA LEU A 332 16.62 19.48 -7.17
C LEU A 332 16.21 20.52 -8.20
#